data_4c80379001e28d01e8891e837dd5cec6
#
_entry.id   4c80379001e28d01e8891e837dd5cec6
#
_cell.length_a   1.000
_cell.length_b   1.000
_cell.length_c   1.000
_cell.angle_alpha   90.00
_cell.angle_beta   90.00
_cell.angle_gamma   90.00
#
_symmetry.space_group_name_H-M   'P 1'
#
loop_
_entity.id
_entity.type
_entity.pdbx_description
1 polymer ?
#
loop_
_entity_poly.entity_id
_entity_poly.type
_entity_poly.pdbx_seq_one_letter_code
_entity_poly.pdbx_strand_id
1 'polypeptide(L)'
;FLLAYKKTLDAFSVNASAGGNYMYSYAESNSAQTKNGGSGLIVPGVYTLGNIAPNNIVYGSGSSQKGIYSLYALASLGWKDAIYLDLTARNDWSSTLPAENRSYFYPSASLSMLLNNMIDMGDKISLAKIRGGWAMVGNDTDPYRLMATMGNVGAWGNETRLATSGTLLLPDLKPEIQTSFEIGADLNMFKDRLRFE
;
A
#
# COMPACT_ATOMS: atom_id res chain seq x y z
N PHE A 1 -10.25 -3.00 15.79
CA PHE A 1 -11.10 -4.11 16.24
C PHE A 1 -11.26 -5.14 15.13
N LEU A 2 -11.50 -6.40 15.50
CA LEU A 2 -11.78 -7.51 14.57
C LEU A 2 -12.83 -8.42 15.20
N LEU A 3 -13.87 -8.75 14.43
CA LEU A 3 -14.85 -9.77 14.75
C LEU A 3 -14.66 -10.94 13.79
N ALA A 4 -14.70 -12.16 14.30
CA ALA A 4 -14.54 -13.36 13.50
C ALA A 4 -15.65 -14.37 13.81
N TYR A 5 -16.12 -15.05 12.76
CA TYR A 5 -17.11 -16.11 12.81
C TYR A 5 -16.61 -17.30 12.02
N LYS A 6 -16.68 -18.48 12.60
CA LYS A 6 -16.32 -19.74 11.96
C LYS A 6 -17.41 -20.79 12.19
N LYS A 7 -17.84 -21.43 11.11
CA LYS A 7 -18.80 -22.54 11.18
C LYS A 7 -18.51 -23.58 10.10
N THR A 8 -18.60 -24.84 10.47
CA THR A 8 -18.55 -25.97 9.55
C THR A 8 -19.90 -26.67 9.58
N LEU A 9 -20.49 -26.94 8.43
CA LEU A 9 -21.81 -27.54 8.22
C LEU A 9 -21.64 -28.64 7.18
N ASP A 10 -21.54 -29.87 7.60
CA ASP A 10 -21.33 -31.04 6.71
C ASP A 10 -20.27 -30.77 5.62
N ALA A 11 -20.77 -30.56 4.38
CA ALA A 11 -19.92 -30.28 3.21
C ALA A 11 -19.46 -28.82 3.08
N PHE A 12 -19.93 -27.90 3.91
CA PHE A 12 -19.61 -26.48 3.81
C PHE A 12 -18.81 -26.00 5.01
N SER A 13 -17.80 -25.18 4.74
CA SER A 13 -17.11 -24.39 5.76
C SER A 13 -17.22 -22.90 5.46
N VAL A 14 -17.49 -22.11 6.50
CA VAL A 14 -17.60 -20.65 6.41
C VAL A 14 -16.70 -20.05 7.47
N ASN A 15 -15.76 -19.22 7.03
CA ASN A 15 -14.99 -18.34 7.88
C ASN A 15 -15.25 -16.90 7.42
N ALA A 16 -15.77 -16.06 8.28
CA ALA A 16 -16.02 -14.67 7.99
C ALA A 16 -15.42 -13.78 9.07
N SER A 17 -14.86 -12.67 8.68
CA SER A 17 -14.38 -11.67 9.62
C SER A 17 -14.66 -10.26 9.10
N ALA A 18 -14.89 -9.35 10.03
CA ALA A 18 -15.04 -7.93 9.74
C ALA A 18 -14.30 -7.12 10.79
N GLY A 19 -13.68 -6.04 10.37
CA GLY A 19 -12.89 -5.23 11.27
C GLY A 19 -12.69 -3.82 10.78
N GLY A 20 -12.07 -3.02 11.61
CA GLY A 20 -11.65 -1.68 11.28
C GLY A 20 -10.35 -1.33 11.99
N ASN A 21 -9.57 -0.49 11.36
CA ASN A 21 -8.37 0.08 11.93
C ASN A 21 -8.26 1.57 11.63
N TYR A 22 -7.45 2.22 12.44
CA TYR A 22 -6.98 3.57 12.20
C TYR A 22 -5.46 3.55 12.15
N MET A 23 -4.92 4.07 11.07
CA MET A 23 -3.49 4.28 10.89
C MET A 23 -3.21 5.77 10.98
N TYR A 24 -2.24 6.13 11.81
CA TYR A 24 -1.71 7.49 11.88
C TYR A 24 -0.20 7.42 11.68
N SER A 25 0.30 8.25 10.77
CA SER A 25 1.72 8.40 10.50
C SER A 25 2.12 9.85 10.70
N TYR A 26 3.19 10.05 11.45
CA TYR A 26 3.85 11.33 11.64
C TYR A 26 5.33 11.16 11.25
N ALA A 27 5.80 12.03 10.40
CA ALA A 27 7.21 12.08 10.04
C ALA A 27 7.74 13.49 10.24
N GLU A 28 8.94 13.58 10.79
CA GLU A 28 9.68 14.82 10.95
C GLU A 28 11.07 14.67 10.34
N SER A 29 11.53 15.67 9.65
CA SER A 29 12.85 15.68 9.05
C SER A 29 13.58 16.97 9.38
N ASN A 30 14.85 16.83 9.73
CA ASN A 30 15.79 17.93 9.87
C ASN A 30 16.98 17.65 8.97
N SER A 31 17.41 18.65 8.22
CA SER A 31 18.52 18.53 7.30
C SER A 31 19.49 19.70 7.45
N ALA A 32 20.75 19.44 7.13
CA ALA A 32 21.78 20.44 7.01
C ALA A 32 22.62 20.12 5.77
N GLN A 33 22.90 21.11 4.95
CA GLN A 33 23.67 20.94 3.72
C GLN A 33 24.50 22.17 3.41
N THR A 34 25.49 22.03 2.51
CA THR A 34 26.24 23.18 1.98
C THR A 34 25.39 23.97 0.99
N LYS A 35 25.49 25.31 0.97
CA LYS A 35 24.80 26.20 0.00
C LYS A 35 25.11 25.85 -1.45
N ASN A 36 26.32 25.39 -1.73
CA ASN A 36 26.88 25.23 -3.08
C ASN A 36 27.14 23.76 -3.46
N GLY A 37 26.32 22.83 -2.93
CA GLY A 37 26.32 21.44 -3.42
C GLY A 37 27.66 20.71 -3.32
N GLY A 38 28.40 20.86 -2.21
CA GLY A 38 29.68 20.17 -1.97
C GLY A 38 30.91 21.08 -1.91
N SER A 39 30.82 22.31 -2.40
CA SER A 39 31.82 23.33 -2.08
C SER A 39 31.53 23.96 -0.71
N GLY A 40 32.55 24.34 0.04
CA GLY A 40 32.38 24.96 1.37
C GLY A 40 32.63 24.03 2.53
N LEU A 41 33.27 22.90 2.29
CA LEU A 41 33.90 22.09 3.31
C LEU A 41 35.20 22.78 3.75
N ILE A 42 35.48 22.80 5.07
CA ILE A 42 36.71 23.34 5.63
C ILE A 42 37.90 22.49 5.19
N VAL A 43 37.77 21.17 5.26
CA VAL A 43 38.72 20.19 4.77
C VAL A 43 38.15 19.44 3.59
N PRO A 44 38.70 19.55 2.36
CA PRO A 44 38.23 18.82 1.20
C PRO A 44 38.26 17.31 1.41
N GLY A 45 37.20 16.61 0.95
CA GLY A 45 37.08 15.15 1.03
C GLY A 45 36.58 14.61 2.38
N VAL A 46 36.40 15.44 3.40
CA VAL A 46 35.80 15.03 4.69
C VAL A 46 34.32 15.40 4.74
N TYR A 47 33.44 14.41 4.53
CA TYR A 47 32.01 14.61 4.42
C TYR A 47 31.30 14.43 5.78
N THR A 48 31.40 15.46 6.64
CA THR A 48 30.72 15.54 7.94
C THR A 48 30.07 16.91 8.12
N LEU A 49 28.99 16.98 8.90
CA LEU A 49 28.30 18.25 9.19
C LEU A 49 29.20 19.24 9.90
N GLY A 50 30.07 18.77 10.81
CA GLY A 50 31.04 19.61 11.52
C GLY A 50 32.14 20.19 10.64
N ASN A 51 32.31 19.72 9.42
CA ASN A 51 33.27 20.19 8.43
C ASN A 51 32.69 21.22 7.44
N ILE A 52 31.43 21.66 7.64
CA ILE A 52 30.83 22.73 6.84
C ILE A 52 31.17 24.08 7.49
N ALA A 53 31.68 25.00 6.69
CA ALA A 53 31.91 26.36 7.17
C ALA A 53 30.60 27.01 7.66
N PRO A 54 30.56 27.66 8.83
CA PRO A 54 29.30 28.14 9.45
C PRO A 54 28.47 29.10 8.55
N ASN A 55 29.12 29.88 7.71
CA ASN A 55 28.47 30.77 6.77
C ASN A 55 27.94 30.07 5.50
N ASN A 56 28.27 28.79 5.32
CA ASN A 56 27.91 28.00 4.17
C ASN A 56 26.91 26.87 4.48
N ILE A 57 26.41 26.80 5.70
CA ILE A 57 25.42 25.81 6.11
C ILE A 57 24.01 26.33 5.84
N VAL A 58 23.15 25.46 5.31
CA VAL A 58 21.72 25.67 5.16
C VAL A 58 20.98 24.60 5.92
N TYR A 59 20.10 25.00 6.78
CA TYR A 59 19.22 24.11 7.53
C TYR A 59 17.87 23.99 6.85
N GLY A 60 17.30 22.80 6.86
CA GLY A 60 15.94 22.53 6.45
C GLY A 60 15.20 21.72 7.52
N SER A 61 13.92 21.96 7.67
CA SER A 61 13.05 21.15 8.51
C SER A 61 11.72 20.93 7.80
N GLY A 62 11.12 19.80 8.05
CA GLY A 62 9.81 19.45 7.50
C GLY A 62 9.09 18.51 8.44
N SER A 63 7.76 18.56 8.40
CA SER A 63 6.92 17.59 9.09
C SER A 63 5.75 17.19 8.20
N SER A 64 5.32 15.95 8.31
CA SER A 64 4.15 15.45 7.61
C SER A 64 3.30 14.57 8.49
N GLN A 65 1.99 14.61 8.28
CA GLN A 65 1.00 13.84 9.01
C GLN A 65 0.03 13.20 8.04
N LYS A 66 -0.35 11.96 8.31
CA LYS A 66 -1.30 11.19 7.51
C LYS A 66 -2.14 10.32 8.43
N GLY A 67 -3.44 10.35 8.23
CA GLY A 67 -4.40 9.50 8.90
C GLY A 67 -5.24 8.72 7.90
N ILE A 68 -5.45 7.41 8.11
CA ILE A 68 -6.33 6.57 7.31
C ILE A 68 -7.24 5.79 8.24
N TYR A 69 -8.54 5.92 8.05
CA TYR A 69 -9.54 5.04 8.64
C TYR A 69 -9.89 3.95 7.65
N SER A 70 -10.08 2.72 8.14
CA SER A 70 -10.36 1.57 7.30
C SER A 70 -11.46 0.71 7.91
N LEU A 71 -12.37 0.24 7.06
CA LEU A 71 -13.28 -0.86 7.36
C LEU A 71 -13.04 -1.97 6.35
N TYR A 72 -13.02 -3.21 6.82
CA TYR A 72 -12.79 -4.35 5.95
C TYR A 72 -13.59 -5.57 6.37
N ALA A 73 -13.89 -6.40 5.41
CA ALA A 73 -14.53 -7.69 5.60
C ALA A 73 -13.84 -8.75 4.74
N LEU A 74 -13.77 -9.97 5.26
CA LEU A 74 -13.21 -11.13 4.60
C LEU A 74 -14.20 -12.28 4.78
N ALA A 75 -14.36 -13.11 3.74
CA ALA A 75 -15.15 -14.34 3.80
C ALA A 75 -14.42 -15.42 3.02
N SER A 76 -14.25 -16.59 3.65
CA SER A 76 -13.72 -17.79 3.02
C SER A 76 -14.79 -18.87 3.10
N LEU A 77 -15.22 -19.34 1.94
CA LEU A 77 -16.24 -20.36 1.79
C LEU A 77 -15.60 -21.61 1.21
N GLY A 78 -15.68 -22.73 1.92
CA GLY A 78 -15.19 -24.03 1.46
C GLY A 78 -16.35 -25.00 1.18
N TRP A 79 -16.25 -25.79 0.14
CA TRP A 79 -17.19 -26.84 -0.19
C TRP A 79 -16.48 -28.17 -0.42
N LYS A 80 -16.85 -29.18 0.37
CA LYS A 80 -16.33 -30.58 0.32
C LYS A 80 -14.79 -30.65 0.33
N ASP A 81 -14.11 -29.69 0.97
CA ASP A 81 -12.65 -29.58 0.96
C ASP A 81 -12.02 -29.60 -0.45
N ALA A 82 -12.82 -29.25 -1.46
CA ALA A 82 -12.46 -29.29 -2.86
C ALA A 82 -12.51 -27.91 -3.53
N ILE A 83 -13.46 -27.08 -3.17
CA ILE A 83 -13.63 -25.73 -3.75
C ILE A 83 -13.58 -24.70 -2.63
N TYR A 84 -12.78 -23.66 -2.82
CA TYR A 84 -12.65 -22.55 -1.89
C TYR A 84 -12.83 -21.23 -2.64
N LEU A 85 -13.73 -20.40 -2.11
CA LEU A 85 -13.99 -19.05 -2.58
C LEU A 85 -13.63 -18.08 -1.46
N ASP A 86 -12.63 -17.25 -1.70
CA ASP A 86 -12.22 -16.18 -0.80
C ASP A 86 -12.67 -14.83 -1.37
N LEU A 87 -13.36 -14.07 -0.55
CA LEU A 87 -13.85 -12.74 -0.86
C LEU A 87 -13.30 -11.75 0.14
N THR A 88 -12.82 -10.62 -0.35
CA THR A 88 -12.45 -9.51 0.51
C THR A 88 -13.08 -8.21 0.02
N ALA A 89 -13.35 -7.33 0.95
CA ALA A 89 -13.82 -5.99 0.66
C ALA A 89 -13.22 -5.03 1.69
N ARG A 90 -12.67 -3.93 1.22
CA ARG A 90 -12.12 -2.90 2.10
C ARG A 90 -12.48 -1.51 1.58
N ASN A 91 -12.79 -0.62 2.50
CA ASN A 91 -12.96 0.80 2.23
C ASN A 91 -12.04 1.60 3.14
N ASP A 92 -11.25 2.47 2.55
CA ASP A 92 -10.36 3.38 3.25
C ASP A 92 -10.82 4.83 3.08
N TRP A 93 -10.60 5.64 4.12
CA TRP A 93 -10.80 7.09 4.12
C TRP A 93 -9.47 7.75 4.47
N SER A 94 -8.84 8.37 3.49
CA SER A 94 -7.54 9.00 3.67
C SER A 94 -7.63 10.51 3.90
N SER A 95 -6.83 11.02 4.83
CA SER A 95 -6.69 12.45 5.07
C SER A 95 -5.92 13.21 3.98
N THR A 96 -5.27 12.50 3.06
CA THR A 96 -4.47 13.08 1.98
C THR A 96 -5.29 13.43 0.75
N LEU A 97 -6.54 12.98 0.69
CA LEU A 97 -7.46 13.19 -0.42
C LEU A 97 -8.56 14.22 -0.05
N PRO A 98 -9.13 14.91 -1.04
CA PRO A 98 -10.22 15.86 -0.81
C PRO A 98 -11.47 15.14 -0.30
N ALA A 99 -12.37 15.87 0.35
CA ALA A 99 -13.55 15.32 1.02
C ALA A 99 -14.42 14.44 0.11
N GLU A 100 -14.56 14.83 -1.17
CA GLU A 100 -15.34 14.14 -2.18
C GLU A 100 -14.70 12.81 -2.63
N ASN A 101 -13.36 12.70 -2.58
CA ASN A 101 -12.61 11.57 -3.12
C ASN A 101 -11.83 10.79 -2.05
N ARG A 102 -11.94 11.15 -0.76
CA ARG A 102 -11.16 10.52 0.31
C ARG A 102 -11.55 9.08 0.59
N SER A 103 -12.75 8.67 0.20
CA SER A 103 -13.28 7.32 0.38
C SER A 103 -13.05 6.50 -0.88
N TYR A 104 -12.38 5.36 -0.76
CA TYR A 104 -12.16 4.46 -1.88
C TYR A 104 -12.33 3.01 -1.45
N PHE A 105 -13.11 2.29 -2.26
CA PHE A 105 -13.50 0.91 -2.04
C PHE A 105 -12.74 0.00 -3.00
N TYR A 106 -12.20 -1.12 -2.48
CA TYR A 106 -11.47 -2.07 -3.29
C TYR A 106 -11.75 -3.52 -2.81
N PRO A 107 -12.47 -4.29 -3.63
CA PRO A 107 -12.78 -5.69 -3.38
C PRO A 107 -11.75 -6.62 -4.02
N SER A 108 -11.75 -7.88 -3.55
CA SER A 108 -11.11 -8.98 -4.26
C SER A 108 -11.94 -10.25 -4.18
N ALA A 109 -11.71 -11.15 -5.14
CA ALA A 109 -12.28 -12.48 -5.15
C ALA A 109 -11.26 -13.48 -5.69
N SER A 110 -11.07 -14.60 -5.01
CA SER A 110 -10.26 -15.70 -5.50
C SER A 110 -10.98 -17.04 -5.37
N LEU A 111 -10.84 -17.88 -6.37
CA LEU A 111 -11.39 -19.22 -6.44
C LEU A 111 -10.24 -20.22 -6.56
N SER A 112 -10.30 -21.27 -5.75
CA SER A 112 -9.33 -22.38 -5.77
C SER A 112 -10.08 -23.70 -5.80
N MET A 113 -9.71 -24.58 -6.71
CA MET A 113 -10.33 -25.90 -6.88
C MET A 113 -9.28 -27.00 -6.81
N LEU A 114 -9.47 -27.93 -5.89
CA LEU A 114 -8.66 -29.13 -5.71
C LEU A 114 -9.31 -30.27 -6.49
N LEU A 115 -8.86 -30.52 -7.71
CA LEU A 115 -9.49 -31.46 -8.63
C LEU A 115 -9.38 -32.93 -8.13
N ASN A 116 -8.29 -33.26 -7.44
CA ASN A 116 -8.09 -34.58 -6.85
C ASN A 116 -9.10 -34.92 -5.74
N ASN A 117 -9.75 -33.92 -5.13
CA ASN A 117 -10.84 -34.15 -4.17
C ASN A 117 -12.21 -34.27 -4.85
N MET A 118 -12.29 -34.00 -6.14
CA MET A 118 -13.53 -34.04 -6.93
C MET A 118 -13.56 -35.24 -7.87
N ILE A 119 -12.41 -35.67 -8.40
CA ILE A 119 -12.27 -36.68 -9.41
C ILE A 119 -11.10 -37.59 -9.01
N ASP A 120 -11.29 -38.90 -9.11
CA ASP A 120 -10.21 -39.87 -8.92
C ASP A 120 -9.21 -39.74 -10.08
N MET A 121 -7.99 -39.27 -9.79
CA MET A 121 -6.91 -39.09 -10.77
C MET A 121 -5.85 -40.18 -10.73
N GLY A 122 -6.12 -41.26 -9.96
CA GLY A 122 -5.21 -42.38 -9.78
C GLY A 122 -3.94 -42.07 -9.01
N ASP A 123 -3.11 -43.07 -8.76
CA ASP A 123 -1.94 -42.99 -7.87
C ASP A 123 -0.78 -42.11 -8.39
N LYS A 124 -0.86 -41.66 -9.64
CA LYS A 124 0.21 -40.87 -10.25
C LYS A 124 0.13 -39.37 -9.95
N ILE A 125 -1.06 -38.85 -9.68
CA ILE A 125 -1.30 -37.42 -9.41
C ILE A 125 -1.59 -37.26 -7.92
N SER A 126 -0.70 -36.59 -7.20
CA SER A 126 -0.82 -36.33 -5.77
C SER A 126 -1.64 -35.08 -5.49
N LEU A 127 -1.54 -34.08 -6.36
CA LEU A 127 -2.26 -32.81 -6.29
C LEU A 127 -2.54 -32.29 -7.70
N ALA A 128 -3.78 -31.89 -7.94
CA ALA A 128 -4.14 -31.08 -9.09
C ALA A 128 -5.04 -29.94 -8.60
N LYS A 129 -4.55 -28.70 -8.71
CA LYS A 129 -5.24 -27.51 -8.24
C LYS A 129 -5.28 -26.46 -9.34
N ILE A 130 -6.43 -25.84 -9.50
CA ILE A 130 -6.60 -24.67 -10.36
C ILE A 130 -6.98 -23.50 -9.46
N ARG A 131 -6.39 -22.35 -9.70
CA ARG A 131 -6.69 -21.11 -8.98
C ARG A 131 -6.91 -19.96 -9.95
N GLY A 132 -7.80 -19.07 -9.59
CA GLY A 132 -8.03 -17.81 -10.29
C GLY A 132 -8.37 -16.72 -9.31
N GLY A 133 -7.89 -15.52 -9.56
CA GLY A 133 -8.09 -14.39 -8.69
C GLY A 133 -8.28 -13.09 -9.45
N TRP A 134 -9.08 -12.22 -8.88
CA TRP A 134 -9.26 -10.85 -9.30
C TRP A 134 -9.18 -9.95 -8.07
N ALA A 135 -8.44 -8.87 -8.16
CA ALA A 135 -8.30 -7.92 -7.07
C ALA A 135 -8.22 -6.49 -7.57
N MET A 136 -8.84 -5.60 -6.82
CA MET A 136 -8.58 -4.17 -6.89
C MET A 136 -7.78 -3.73 -5.67
N VAL A 137 -6.87 -2.78 -5.84
CA VAL A 137 -6.12 -2.14 -4.77
C VAL A 137 -6.18 -0.64 -4.96
N GLY A 138 -6.57 0.07 -3.90
CA GLY A 138 -6.56 1.51 -3.86
C GLY A 138 -5.31 2.04 -3.16
N ASN A 139 -4.74 3.12 -3.69
CA ASN A 139 -3.63 3.84 -3.08
C ASN A 139 -3.93 5.32 -3.05
N ASP A 140 -3.65 5.97 -1.93
CA ASP A 140 -3.75 7.41 -1.80
C ASP A 140 -2.42 8.09 -2.18
N THR A 141 -2.31 9.39 -1.93
CA THR A 141 -1.13 10.20 -2.24
C THR A 141 -0.36 10.59 -0.98
N ASP A 142 0.77 11.26 -1.18
CA ASP A 142 1.50 11.93 -0.12
C ASP A 142 0.67 13.07 0.50
N PRO A 143 0.90 13.43 1.77
CA PRO A 143 0.29 14.57 2.41
C PRO A 143 0.56 15.90 1.67
N TYR A 144 -0.37 16.85 1.81
CA TYR A 144 -0.23 18.25 1.36
C TYR A 144 -0.13 18.44 -0.16
N ARG A 145 -0.74 17.51 -0.95
CA ARG A 145 -0.77 17.59 -2.43
C ARG A 145 -2.00 18.30 -2.99
N LEU A 146 -2.92 18.76 -2.14
CA LEU A 146 -4.19 19.37 -2.59
C LEU A 146 -4.11 20.88 -2.82
N MET A 147 -3.19 21.56 -2.15
CA MET A 147 -3.07 23.02 -2.22
C MET A 147 -1.63 23.44 -2.47
N ALA A 148 -1.46 24.40 -3.36
CA ALA A 148 -0.17 25.03 -3.56
C ALA A 148 0.23 25.87 -2.34
N THR A 149 1.43 25.65 -1.84
CA THR A 149 2.04 26.44 -0.78
C THR A 149 3.04 27.42 -1.36
N MET A 150 3.22 28.56 -0.71
CA MET A 150 4.27 29.51 -1.05
C MET A 150 5.55 29.14 -0.31
N GLY A 151 6.62 28.95 -1.06
CA GLY A 151 7.96 28.73 -0.51
C GLY A 151 8.72 30.03 -0.31
N ASN A 152 9.55 30.10 0.73
CA ASN A 152 10.49 31.20 0.92
C ASN A 152 11.63 31.04 -0.09
N VAL A 153 11.83 32.06 -0.95
CA VAL A 153 12.89 32.11 -1.98
C VAL A 153 14.00 33.08 -1.63
N GLY A 154 14.16 33.41 -0.37
CA GLY A 154 15.16 34.35 0.13
C GLY A 154 14.60 35.74 0.39
N ALA A 155 15.49 36.68 0.62
CA ALA A 155 15.13 38.07 0.92
C ALA A 155 15.58 39.04 -0.19
N TRP A 156 14.85 40.12 -0.33
CA TRP A 156 15.29 41.32 -1.07
C TRP A 156 15.46 42.47 -0.07
N GLY A 157 16.70 42.78 0.23
CA GLY A 157 16.98 43.68 1.36
C GLY A 157 16.51 43.02 2.68
N ASN A 158 15.60 43.65 3.40
CA ASN A 158 15.00 43.17 4.64
C ASN A 158 13.64 42.47 4.42
N GLU A 159 13.15 42.37 3.17
CA GLU A 159 11.83 41.85 2.86
C GLU A 159 11.92 40.36 2.44
N THR A 160 11.13 39.51 3.09
CA THR A 160 11.02 38.09 2.73
C THR A 160 10.27 37.94 1.41
N ARG A 161 10.84 37.20 0.48
CA ARG A 161 10.19 36.87 -0.79
C ARG A 161 9.58 35.46 -0.73
N LEU A 162 8.33 35.37 -1.16
CA LEU A 162 7.62 34.13 -1.33
C LEU A 162 7.38 33.88 -2.82
N ALA A 163 7.51 32.64 -3.23
CA ALA A 163 7.16 32.19 -4.57
C ALA A 163 6.20 30.97 -4.50
N THR A 164 5.30 30.89 -5.44
CA THR A 164 4.46 29.73 -5.64
C THR A 164 5.28 28.58 -6.20
N SER A 165 4.93 27.35 -5.82
CA SER A 165 5.50 26.16 -6.45
C SER A 165 5.25 26.18 -7.96
N GLY A 166 6.24 25.77 -8.75
CA GLY A 166 6.08 25.55 -10.20
C GLY A 166 5.22 24.34 -10.55
N THR A 167 4.76 23.59 -9.56
CA THR A 167 3.90 22.42 -9.74
C THR A 167 2.44 22.84 -9.58
N LEU A 168 1.65 22.60 -10.62
CA LEU A 168 0.19 22.72 -10.53
C LEU A 168 -0.37 21.54 -9.75
N LEU A 169 -1.07 21.82 -8.66
CA LEU A 169 -1.74 20.81 -7.83
C LEU A 169 -3.22 20.73 -8.20
N LEU A 170 -3.75 19.50 -8.19
CA LEU A 170 -5.15 19.24 -8.51
C LEU A 170 -5.98 19.18 -7.21
N PRO A 171 -6.94 20.09 -7.01
CA PRO A 171 -7.77 20.09 -5.80
C PRO A 171 -8.77 18.92 -5.75
N ASP A 172 -9.10 18.31 -6.89
CA ASP A 172 -9.99 17.16 -7.03
C ASP A 172 -9.24 15.81 -7.17
N LEU A 173 -8.06 15.69 -6.58
CA LEU A 173 -7.23 14.50 -6.64
C LEU A 173 -8.01 13.24 -6.24
N LYS A 174 -7.83 12.18 -7.02
CA LYS A 174 -8.47 10.87 -6.81
C LYS A 174 -7.45 9.84 -6.36
N PRO A 175 -7.87 8.79 -5.65
CA PRO A 175 -6.99 7.66 -5.36
C PRO A 175 -6.59 6.95 -6.65
N GLU A 176 -5.40 6.38 -6.64
CA GLU A 176 -4.96 5.45 -7.68
C GLU A 176 -5.64 4.10 -7.46
N ILE A 177 -6.19 3.52 -8.51
CA ILE A 177 -6.80 2.19 -8.47
C ILE A 177 -6.05 1.28 -9.43
N GLN A 178 -5.50 0.22 -8.86
CA GLN A 178 -4.87 -0.86 -9.62
C GLN A 178 -5.79 -2.09 -9.64
N THR A 179 -6.02 -2.65 -10.81
CA THR A 179 -6.77 -3.88 -10.98
C THR A 179 -5.84 -4.97 -11.49
N SER A 180 -5.89 -6.15 -10.87
CA SER A 180 -5.11 -7.31 -11.24
C SER A 180 -6.00 -8.53 -11.46
N PHE A 181 -5.56 -9.41 -12.35
CA PHE A 181 -6.18 -10.71 -12.61
C PHE A 181 -5.08 -11.76 -12.71
N GLU A 182 -5.29 -12.90 -12.06
CA GLU A 182 -4.33 -13.99 -12.01
C GLU A 182 -5.02 -15.33 -12.22
N ILE A 183 -4.39 -16.23 -12.98
CA ILE A 183 -4.78 -17.64 -13.13
C ILE A 183 -3.53 -18.47 -12.91
N GLY A 184 -3.68 -19.57 -12.16
CA GLY A 184 -2.60 -20.51 -11.91
C GLY A 184 -3.11 -21.94 -11.83
N ALA A 185 -2.20 -22.89 -12.04
CA ALA A 185 -2.45 -24.30 -11.88
C ALA A 185 -1.26 -24.96 -11.19
N ASP A 186 -1.53 -25.77 -10.19
CA ASP A 186 -0.50 -26.51 -9.45
C ASP A 186 -0.73 -28.01 -9.71
N LEU A 187 0.28 -28.74 -10.16
CA LEU A 187 0.24 -30.16 -10.44
C LEU A 187 1.40 -30.89 -9.77
N ASN A 188 1.11 -31.78 -8.82
CA ASN A 188 2.10 -32.63 -8.21
C ASN A 188 1.90 -34.07 -8.67
N MET A 189 2.96 -34.77 -9.04
CA MET A 189 2.95 -36.12 -9.56
C MET A 189 3.96 -37.02 -8.85
N PHE A 190 3.71 -38.34 -8.93
CA PHE A 190 4.61 -39.40 -8.44
C PHE A 190 5.01 -39.24 -6.96
N LYS A 191 4.00 -39.02 -6.08
CA LYS A 191 4.19 -38.79 -4.65
C LYS A 191 5.07 -37.55 -4.41
N ASP A 192 4.70 -36.44 -5.07
CA ASP A 192 5.36 -35.11 -4.99
C ASP A 192 6.81 -35.05 -5.47
N ARG A 193 7.24 -36.02 -6.29
CA ARG A 193 8.59 -36.01 -6.89
C ARG A 193 8.70 -35.03 -8.06
N LEU A 194 7.60 -34.76 -8.77
CA LEU A 194 7.50 -33.74 -9.81
C LEU A 194 6.44 -32.73 -9.40
N ARG A 195 6.78 -31.44 -9.50
CA ARG A 195 5.89 -30.32 -9.21
C ARG A 195 5.96 -29.31 -10.34
N PHE A 196 4.79 -28.84 -10.78
CA PHE A 196 4.61 -27.81 -11.76
C PHE A 196 3.69 -26.74 -11.16
N GLU A 197 4.08 -25.45 -11.30
CA GLU A 197 3.33 -24.28 -10.88
C GLU A 197 3.19 -23.30 -12.04
#